data_3a87fb8c49636ff657c6f31dd47329ff
#
_entry.id   3a87fb8c49636ff657c6f31dd47329ff
#
_cell.length_a   1.000
_cell.length_b   1.000
_cell.length_c   1.000
_cell.angle_alpha   90.00
_cell.angle_beta   90.00
_cell.angle_gamma   90.00
#
_symmetry.space_group_name_H-M   'P 1'
#
loop_
_entity.id
_entity.type
_entity.pdbx_description
1 polymer ?
#
loop_
_entity_poly.entity_id
_entity_poly.type
_entity_poly.pdbx_seq_one_letter_code
_entity_poly.pdbx_strand_id
1 'polypeptide(L)'
;MQTIQQLQDIATEASKGVKVLYDTECKLADAENKAERALQLAFIESQGTVADRTAISRLQAADARLEADLAKAEYNRVKTKLKQLELAQMSLQTQARLLETELKTLR
;
A
#
# COMPACT_ATOMS: atom_id res chain seq x y z
N MET A 1 8.95 27.13 -15.61
CA MET A 1 9.78 26.88 -14.43
C MET A 1 9.01 26.19 -13.29
N GLN A 2 7.81 26.66 -12.97
CA GLN A 2 6.99 25.97 -11.95
C GLN A 2 6.72 24.51 -12.29
N THR A 3 6.44 24.19 -13.55
CA THR A 3 6.16 22.82 -13.98
C THR A 3 7.37 21.89 -13.77
N ILE A 4 8.57 22.37 -14.05
CA ILE A 4 9.80 21.57 -13.85
C ILE A 4 10.03 21.32 -12.38
N GLN A 5 9.85 22.32 -11.52
CA GLN A 5 9.98 22.18 -10.08
C GLN A 5 8.93 21.18 -9.54
N GLN A 6 7.69 21.27 -10.02
CA GLN A 6 6.62 20.34 -9.63
C GLN A 6 6.97 18.92 -10.03
N LEU A 7 7.52 18.69 -11.22
CA LEU A 7 7.95 17.36 -11.67
C LEU A 7 9.07 16.80 -10.79
N GLN A 8 10.02 17.65 -10.42
CA GLN A 8 11.12 17.24 -9.53
C GLN A 8 10.60 16.88 -8.13
N ASP A 9 9.69 17.67 -7.59
CA ASP A 9 9.08 17.43 -6.28
C ASP A 9 8.29 16.12 -6.28
N ILE A 10 7.49 15.88 -7.31
CA ILE A 10 6.72 14.66 -7.46
C ILE A 10 7.64 13.44 -7.61
N ALA A 11 8.70 13.55 -8.40
CA ALA A 11 9.66 12.47 -8.57
C ALA A 11 10.36 12.12 -7.25
N THR A 12 10.71 13.12 -6.44
CA THR A 12 11.30 12.92 -5.12
C THR A 12 10.33 12.23 -4.17
N GLU A 13 9.08 12.68 -4.12
CA GLU A 13 8.04 12.05 -3.31
C GLU A 13 7.74 10.63 -3.76
N ALA A 14 7.68 10.38 -5.07
CA ALA A 14 7.45 9.05 -5.61
C ALA A 14 8.58 8.10 -5.23
N SER A 15 9.83 8.54 -5.27
CA SER A 15 10.99 7.75 -4.86
C SER A 15 10.92 7.37 -3.39
N LYS A 16 10.56 8.31 -2.51
CA LYS A 16 10.35 8.03 -1.09
C LYS A 16 9.17 7.09 -0.90
N GLY A 17 8.11 7.27 -1.68
CA GLY A 17 6.90 6.46 -1.61
C GLY A 17 7.13 5.00 -1.98
N VAL A 18 8.01 4.71 -2.93
CA VAL A 18 8.37 3.33 -3.31
C VAL A 18 8.98 2.60 -2.12
N LYS A 19 9.86 3.27 -1.37
CA LYS A 19 10.45 2.69 -0.16
C LYS A 19 9.38 2.44 0.90
N VAL A 20 8.50 3.40 1.12
CA VAL A 20 7.39 3.25 2.09
C VAL A 20 6.46 2.12 1.66
N LEU A 21 6.16 2.00 0.37
CA LEU A 21 5.34 0.90 -0.16
C LEU A 21 5.97 -0.46 0.14
N TYR A 22 7.28 -0.59 -0.10
CA TYR A 22 8.01 -1.82 0.22
C TYR A 22 7.93 -2.14 1.71
N ASP A 23 8.16 -1.13 2.57
CA ASP A 23 8.10 -1.32 4.02
C ASP A 23 6.70 -1.75 4.48
N THR A 24 5.64 -1.15 3.94
CA THR A 24 4.26 -1.52 4.28
C THR A 24 3.89 -2.90 3.73
N GLU A 25 4.42 -3.27 2.58
CA GLU A 25 4.24 -4.60 2.01
C GLU A 25 4.88 -5.67 2.91
N CYS A 26 6.09 -5.42 3.40
CA CYS A 26 6.77 -6.32 4.33
C CYS A 26 6.02 -6.44 5.65
N LYS A 27 5.51 -5.33 6.19
CA LYS A 27 4.67 -5.34 7.40
C LYS A 27 3.40 -6.14 7.20
N LEU A 28 2.77 -5.99 6.04
CA LEU A 28 1.55 -6.74 5.71
C LEU A 28 1.84 -8.25 5.67
N ALA A 29 2.90 -8.65 4.98
CA ALA A 29 3.29 -10.06 4.88
C ALA A 29 3.57 -10.65 6.27
N ASP A 30 4.28 -9.91 7.12
CA ASP A 30 4.57 -10.33 8.50
C ASP A 30 3.30 -10.46 9.33
N ALA A 31 2.42 -9.48 9.26
CA ALA A 31 1.15 -9.48 10.01
C ALA A 31 0.22 -10.60 9.55
N GLU A 32 0.13 -10.85 8.24
CA GLU A 32 -0.68 -11.95 7.69
C GLU A 32 -0.12 -13.31 8.13
N ASN A 33 1.20 -13.46 8.13
CA ASN A 33 1.85 -14.69 8.61
C ASN A 33 1.58 -14.92 10.09
N LYS A 34 1.66 -13.87 10.90
CA LYS A 34 1.34 -13.96 12.33
C LYS A 34 -0.13 -14.33 12.56
N ALA A 35 -1.04 -13.74 11.81
CA ALA A 35 -2.47 -14.05 11.91
C ALA A 35 -2.75 -15.51 11.56
N GLU A 36 -2.15 -16.01 10.48
CA GLU A 36 -2.29 -17.39 10.05
C GLU A 36 -1.74 -18.37 11.09
N ARG A 37 -0.57 -18.07 11.64
CA ARG A 37 0.02 -18.90 12.71
C ARG A 37 -0.83 -18.90 13.96
N ALA A 38 -1.34 -17.75 14.37
CA ALA A 38 -2.22 -17.63 15.53
C ALA A 38 -3.48 -18.47 15.36
N LEU A 39 -4.07 -18.44 14.16
CA LEU A 39 -5.25 -19.23 13.84
C LEU A 39 -4.95 -20.73 13.91
N GLN A 40 -3.86 -21.17 13.30
CA GLN A 40 -3.47 -22.58 13.27
C GLN A 40 -3.13 -23.11 14.65
N LEU A 41 -2.36 -22.36 15.44
CA LEU A 41 -2.02 -22.75 16.81
C LEU A 41 -3.26 -22.84 17.69
N ALA A 42 -4.15 -21.87 17.60
CA ALA A 42 -5.40 -21.88 18.35
C ALA A 42 -6.27 -23.07 17.98
N PHE A 43 -6.31 -23.42 16.69
CA PHE A 43 -7.06 -24.58 16.22
C PHE A 43 -6.48 -25.90 16.77
N ILE A 44 -5.14 -26.04 16.77
CA ILE A 44 -4.47 -27.23 17.28
C ILE A 44 -4.68 -27.39 18.79
N GLU A 45 -4.62 -26.28 19.53
CA GLU A 45 -4.76 -26.26 20.99
C GLU A 45 -6.20 -26.40 21.47
N SER A 46 -7.19 -26.11 20.60
CA SER A 46 -8.60 -26.16 20.97
C SER A 46 -9.14 -27.60 21.00
N GLN A 47 -10.23 -27.81 21.74
CA GLN A 47 -10.89 -29.11 21.88
C GLN A 47 -12.34 -28.98 21.46
N GLY A 48 -12.93 -30.11 21.07
CA GLY A 48 -14.31 -30.19 20.67
C GLY A 48 -14.49 -30.58 19.20
N THR A 49 -15.65 -30.30 18.64
CA THR A 49 -15.93 -30.58 17.23
C THR A 49 -15.14 -29.64 16.33
N VAL A 50 -15.07 -29.96 15.03
CA VAL A 50 -14.41 -29.08 14.05
C VAL A 50 -15.06 -27.69 14.06
N ALA A 51 -16.39 -27.62 14.17
CA ALA A 51 -17.12 -26.35 14.25
C ALA A 51 -16.74 -25.55 15.50
N ASP A 52 -16.65 -26.21 16.67
CA ASP A 52 -16.24 -25.57 17.93
C ASP A 52 -14.82 -25.06 17.85
N ARG A 53 -13.91 -25.89 17.35
CA ARG A 53 -12.49 -25.55 17.21
C ARG A 53 -12.29 -24.38 16.25
N THR A 54 -13.04 -24.33 15.16
CA THR A 54 -12.98 -23.23 14.20
C THR A 54 -13.44 -21.92 14.85
N ALA A 55 -14.54 -21.95 15.60
CA ALA A 55 -15.06 -20.77 16.28
C ALA A 55 -14.09 -20.27 17.35
N ILE A 56 -13.53 -21.16 18.16
CA ILE A 56 -12.56 -20.84 19.22
C ILE A 56 -11.28 -20.24 18.60
N SER A 57 -10.76 -20.85 17.55
CA SER A 57 -9.52 -20.40 16.91
C SER A 57 -9.69 -19.00 16.28
N ARG A 58 -10.83 -18.73 15.65
CA ARG A 58 -11.12 -17.39 15.11
C ARG A 58 -11.19 -16.34 16.20
N LEU A 59 -11.80 -16.66 17.33
CA LEU A 59 -11.91 -15.74 18.44
C LEU A 59 -10.52 -15.45 19.04
N GLN A 60 -9.70 -16.47 19.25
CA GLN A 60 -8.36 -16.30 19.81
C GLN A 60 -7.40 -15.59 18.85
N ALA A 61 -7.57 -15.76 17.54
CA ALA A 61 -6.74 -15.12 16.53
C ALA A 61 -7.28 -13.74 16.09
N ALA A 62 -8.38 -13.27 16.67
CA ALA A 62 -9.05 -12.05 16.24
C ALA A 62 -8.14 -10.82 16.28
N ASP A 63 -7.32 -10.66 17.34
CA ASP A 63 -6.42 -9.51 17.46
C ASP A 63 -5.34 -9.53 16.38
N ALA A 64 -4.73 -10.68 16.14
CA ALA A 64 -3.73 -10.82 15.08
C ALA A 64 -4.35 -10.58 13.69
N ARG A 65 -5.59 -11.01 13.50
CA ARG A 65 -6.32 -10.77 12.25
C ARG A 65 -6.61 -9.28 12.07
N LEU A 66 -6.99 -8.58 13.14
CA LEU A 66 -7.20 -7.14 13.10
C LEU A 66 -5.92 -6.40 12.70
N GLU A 67 -4.78 -6.78 13.28
CA GLU A 67 -3.48 -6.20 12.92
C GLU A 67 -3.17 -6.40 11.44
N ALA A 68 -3.44 -7.60 10.90
CA ALA A 68 -3.24 -7.88 9.48
C ALA A 68 -4.16 -7.03 8.59
N ASP A 69 -5.41 -6.86 8.99
CA ASP A 69 -6.37 -6.03 8.25
C ASP A 69 -5.97 -4.56 8.27
N LEU A 70 -5.46 -4.04 9.39
CA LEU A 70 -4.95 -2.68 9.50
C LEU A 70 -3.69 -2.48 8.64
N ALA A 71 -2.78 -3.46 8.63
CA ALA A 71 -1.58 -3.42 7.79
C ALA A 71 -1.96 -3.42 6.30
N LYS A 72 -2.99 -4.16 5.92
CA LYS A 72 -3.50 -4.19 4.54
C LYS A 72 -4.11 -2.85 4.15
N ALA A 73 -4.87 -2.23 5.04
CA ALA A 73 -5.45 -0.91 4.81
C ALA A 73 -4.35 0.15 4.60
N GLU A 74 -3.30 0.11 5.41
CA GLU A 74 -2.16 1.02 5.27
C GLU A 74 -1.43 0.81 3.94
N TYR A 75 -1.16 -0.44 3.58
CA TYR A 75 -0.54 -0.79 2.30
C TYR A 75 -1.36 -0.26 1.12
N ASN A 76 -2.68 -0.47 1.14
CA ASN A 76 -3.56 0.01 0.09
C ASN A 76 -3.57 1.53 0.00
N ARG A 77 -3.52 2.22 1.14
CA ARG A 77 -3.47 3.69 1.18
C ARG A 77 -2.19 4.22 0.53
N VAL A 78 -1.04 3.64 0.86
CA VAL A 78 0.25 4.02 0.28
C VAL A 78 0.26 3.75 -1.23
N LYS A 79 -0.24 2.59 -1.63
CA LYS A 79 -0.35 2.20 -3.04
C LYS A 79 -1.20 3.19 -3.83
N THR A 80 -2.34 3.60 -3.28
CA THR A 80 -3.24 4.58 -3.90
C THR A 80 -2.56 5.94 -4.03
N LYS A 81 -1.87 6.39 -2.98
CA LYS A 81 -1.14 7.66 -3.01
C LYS A 81 -0.06 7.67 -4.09
N LEU A 82 0.71 6.59 -4.22
CA LEU A 82 1.71 6.47 -5.27
C LEU A 82 1.10 6.54 -6.66
N LYS A 83 -0.04 5.88 -6.85
CA LYS A 83 -0.76 5.93 -8.11
C LYS A 83 -1.22 7.35 -8.45
N GLN A 84 -1.69 8.09 -7.45
CA GLN A 84 -2.08 9.50 -7.64
C GLN A 84 -0.88 10.37 -8.01
N LEU A 85 0.29 10.15 -7.40
CA LEU A 85 1.53 10.85 -7.74
C LEU A 85 1.96 10.54 -9.17
N GLU A 86 1.86 9.29 -9.59
CA GLU A 86 2.16 8.86 -10.96
C GLU A 86 1.27 9.57 -11.97
N LEU A 87 -0.04 9.63 -11.71
CA LEU A 87 -0.99 10.32 -12.56
C LEU A 87 -0.70 11.83 -12.62
N ALA A 88 -0.36 12.45 -11.49
CA ALA A 88 0.02 13.85 -11.44
C ALA A 88 1.28 14.12 -12.25
N GLN A 89 2.27 13.23 -12.18
CA GLN A 89 3.50 13.32 -12.96
C GLN A 89 3.21 13.25 -14.46
N MET A 90 2.34 12.33 -14.87
CA MET A 90 1.93 12.20 -16.28
C MET A 90 1.22 13.45 -16.77
N SER A 91 0.34 14.03 -15.97
CA SER A 91 -0.37 15.27 -16.30
C SER A 91 0.60 16.42 -16.48
N LEU A 92 1.57 16.59 -15.58
CA LEU A 92 2.57 17.66 -15.69
C LEU A 92 3.50 17.47 -16.88
N GLN A 93 3.86 16.24 -17.21
CA GLN A 93 4.64 15.92 -18.41
C GLN A 93 3.90 16.30 -19.67
N THR A 94 2.59 16.05 -19.72
CA THR A 94 1.74 16.44 -20.84
C THR A 94 1.67 17.95 -20.98
N GLN A 95 1.49 18.69 -19.87
CA GLN A 95 1.51 20.15 -19.87
C GLN A 95 2.83 20.70 -20.37
N ALA A 96 3.95 20.12 -19.94
CA ALA A 96 5.28 20.52 -20.38
C ALA A 96 5.46 20.35 -21.89
N ARG A 97 4.96 19.24 -22.46
CA ARG A 97 5.00 18.98 -23.90
C ARG A 97 4.17 19.98 -24.67
N LEU A 98 2.98 20.33 -24.18
CA LEU A 98 2.11 21.33 -24.81
C LEU A 98 2.78 22.69 -24.83
N LEU A 99 3.39 23.11 -23.72
CA LEU A 99 4.13 24.38 -23.64
C LEU A 99 5.29 24.39 -24.61
N GLU A 100 6.03 23.32 -24.72
CA GLU A 100 7.15 23.18 -25.67
C GLU A 100 6.67 23.33 -27.11
N THR A 101 5.55 22.68 -27.43
CA THR A 101 4.93 22.76 -28.76
C THR A 101 4.49 24.20 -29.07
N GLU A 102 3.84 24.90 -28.13
CA GLU A 102 3.46 26.28 -28.28
C GLU A 102 4.65 27.19 -28.56
N LEU A 103 5.75 27.00 -27.83
CA LEU A 103 6.98 27.78 -28.04
C LEU A 103 7.57 27.54 -29.43
N LYS A 104 7.52 26.33 -29.93
CA LYS A 104 7.98 25.98 -31.29
C LYS A 104 7.09 26.63 -32.36
N THR A 105 5.77 26.67 -32.10
CA THR A 105 4.80 27.29 -33.03
C THR A 105 4.99 28.80 -33.13
N LEU A 106 5.39 29.46 -32.04
CA LEU A 106 5.61 30.92 -32.01
C LEU A 106 6.93 31.35 -32.68
N ARG A 107 7.78 30.42 -33.00
CA ARG A 107 9.01 30.69 -33.74
C ARG A 107 8.76 30.55 -35.23
#